data_1c296cf73ca220fef875b54b6852bbff
#
_entry.id   1c296cf73ca220fef875b54b6852bbff
#
_cell.length_a   1.000
_cell.length_b   1.000
_cell.length_c   1.000
_cell.angle_alpha   90.00
_cell.angle_beta   90.00
_cell.angle_gamma   90.00
#
_symmetry.space_group_name_H-M   'P 1'
#
loop_
_entity.id
_entity.type
_entity.pdbx_description
1 polymer ?
#
loop_
_entity_poly.entity_id
_entity_poly.type
_entity_poly.pdbx_seq_one_letter_code
_entity_poly.pdbx_strand_id
1 'polypeptide(L)'
;MQERIVITGCGVVSALGVGWKAQAEALRAGRSGVAPVRYLETALRDLPVGEVPLSNAQLEALTGAPAGWPRTSLLALAALQEALSSASIKPEGDTLPEAFARTGSRSDAEGRVLPSGIAGGVALVSGTTVGGMDLTEKTFPLYSPWHGCGASTDLPAAFLGVFDWATTLSTACSSAANAFIFAANLLRSGQYSCVVAGGSESLSDYHLNGFNSLMILDREPCRPFDATRAGLNLGEGAAYLVLETESAARARGARILAVLSGWGNACDAFHQTASSENGEGAYLAMNQALTRAGLAPEAIGYVNAHGTGTPNNDASESAALRRIFGEALPPVSSTKPFTGHTTSASGSIEAAFCLLALQEGFLPPQLHYHTPDPACIVPCQGAEGVALRHILCNAFGFGGNDSSLLFSAL
;
A
#
# COMPACT_ATOMS: atom_id res chain seq x y z
N MET A 1 -21.98 8.31 -19.17
CA MET A 1 -20.56 8.27 -18.75
C MET A 1 -20.50 7.47 -17.45
N GLN A 2 -19.52 6.59 -17.32
CA GLN A 2 -19.32 5.85 -16.08
C GLN A 2 -18.85 6.82 -14.99
N GLU A 3 -19.39 6.70 -13.78
CA GLU A 3 -19.08 7.58 -12.68
C GLU A 3 -17.60 7.46 -12.27
N ARG A 4 -16.94 8.58 -12.00
CA ARG A 4 -15.52 8.60 -11.57
C ARG A 4 -15.40 8.15 -10.12
N ILE A 5 -14.32 7.43 -9.83
CA ILE A 5 -13.91 7.08 -8.47
C ILE A 5 -12.89 8.10 -8.02
N VAL A 6 -13.21 8.82 -6.96
CA VAL A 6 -12.36 9.88 -6.41
C VAL A 6 -11.79 9.49 -5.06
N ILE A 7 -10.66 10.08 -4.71
CA ILE A 7 -10.00 9.87 -3.43
C ILE A 7 -10.20 11.14 -2.59
N THR A 8 -10.76 10.97 -1.41
CA THR A 8 -11.14 12.08 -0.53
C THR A 8 -10.36 12.09 0.79
N GLY A 9 -9.64 11.02 1.10
CA GLY A 9 -8.79 10.93 2.27
C GLY A 9 -7.63 9.97 2.08
N CYS A 10 -6.58 10.21 2.86
CA CYS A 10 -5.39 9.36 2.89
C CYS A 10 -4.80 9.38 4.31
N GLY A 11 -4.33 8.22 4.74
CA GLY A 11 -3.51 8.08 5.94
C GLY A 11 -2.39 7.08 5.69
N VAL A 12 -1.20 7.35 6.26
CA VAL A 12 0.01 6.56 5.97
C VAL A 12 0.97 6.53 7.16
N VAL A 13 1.48 5.34 7.43
CA VAL A 13 2.53 5.07 8.43
C VAL A 13 3.58 4.17 7.78
N SER A 14 4.84 4.56 7.84
CA SER A 14 5.95 3.79 7.29
C SER A 14 7.24 4.03 8.08
N ALA A 15 8.35 3.46 7.63
CA ALA A 15 9.68 3.75 8.19
C ALA A 15 10.06 5.25 8.15
N LEU A 16 9.36 6.05 7.36
CA LEU A 16 9.56 7.51 7.27
C LEU A 16 8.88 8.27 8.41
N GLY A 17 8.01 7.59 9.17
CA GLY A 17 7.24 8.16 10.27
C GLY A 17 5.73 8.01 10.10
N VAL A 18 4.97 8.77 10.88
CA VAL A 18 3.51 8.76 10.89
C VAL A 18 2.96 9.99 10.19
N GLY A 19 2.02 9.76 9.30
CA GLY A 19 1.23 10.80 8.67
C GLY A 19 1.84 11.39 7.40
N TRP A 20 0.97 11.99 6.62
CA TRP A 20 1.22 12.57 5.29
C TRP A 20 2.46 13.51 5.26
N LYS A 21 2.56 14.40 6.24
CA LYS A 21 3.64 15.39 6.29
C LYS A 21 5.02 14.75 6.44
N ALA A 22 5.15 13.76 7.33
CA ALA A 22 6.42 13.07 7.57
C ALA A 22 6.91 12.35 6.31
N GLN A 23 5.99 11.75 5.55
CA GLN A 23 6.32 11.10 4.28
C GLN A 23 6.80 12.12 3.24
N ALA A 24 6.07 13.22 3.05
CA ALA A 24 6.43 14.26 2.08
C ALA A 24 7.82 14.85 2.35
N GLU A 25 8.09 15.20 3.60
CA GLU A 25 9.40 15.75 4.02
C GLU A 25 10.55 14.76 3.77
N ALA A 26 10.34 13.47 4.08
CA ALA A 26 11.36 12.45 3.91
C ALA A 26 11.64 12.13 2.43
N LEU A 27 10.58 12.00 1.61
CA LEU A 27 10.70 11.73 0.18
C LEU A 27 11.45 12.86 -0.54
N ARG A 28 11.10 14.12 -0.26
CA ARG A 28 11.78 15.29 -0.85
C ARG A 28 13.23 15.41 -0.42
N ALA A 29 13.50 15.13 0.86
CA ALA A 29 14.85 15.18 1.40
C ALA A 29 15.74 13.99 0.96
N GLY A 30 15.21 13.00 0.23
CA GLY A 30 15.93 11.78 -0.09
C GLY A 30 16.33 10.98 1.16
N ARG A 31 15.55 11.08 2.26
CA ARG A 31 15.89 10.47 3.54
C ARG A 31 15.27 9.09 3.66
N SER A 32 16.11 8.06 3.59
CA SER A 32 15.71 6.67 3.82
C SER A 32 15.31 6.42 5.29
N GLY A 33 14.30 5.58 5.49
CA GLY A 33 13.95 5.00 6.79
C GLY A 33 14.50 3.58 6.98
N VAL A 34 15.20 3.04 5.98
CA VAL A 34 15.83 1.71 6.06
C VAL A 34 17.09 1.82 6.91
N ALA A 35 17.17 1.03 7.99
CA ALA A 35 18.20 1.11 9.00
C ALA A 35 18.40 -0.27 9.67
N PRO A 36 19.45 -0.46 10.48
CA PRO A 36 19.59 -1.66 11.32
C PRO A 36 18.38 -1.87 12.21
N VAL A 37 18.02 -3.14 12.45
CA VAL A 37 16.89 -3.56 13.28
C VAL A 37 16.92 -2.90 14.66
N ARG A 38 15.81 -2.32 15.08
CA ARG A 38 15.66 -1.63 16.36
C ARG A 38 14.63 -2.28 17.29
N TYR A 39 13.43 -2.57 16.76
CA TYR A 39 12.30 -3.07 17.56
C TYR A 39 12.04 -4.55 17.35
N LEU A 40 12.30 -5.08 16.16
CA LEU A 40 12.10 -6.49 15.87
C LEU A 40 13.08 -7.36 16.67
N GLU A 41 12.57 -8.35 17.38
CA GLU A 41 13.37 -9.37 18.04
C GLU A 41 13.75 -10.45 17.01
N THR A 42 15.00 -10.46 16.57
CA THR A 42 15.53 -11.40 15.56
C THR A 42 17.01 -11.68 15.78
N ALA A 43 17.47 -12.83 15.29
CA ALA A 43 18.89 -13.15 15.17
C ALA A 43 19.55 -12.45 13.97
N LEU A 44 18.78 -12.02 12.97
CA LEU A 44 19.25 -11.43 11.71
C LEU A 44 19.45 -9.90 11.83
N ARG A 45 20.21 -9.45 12.83
CA ARG A 45 20.39 -8.02 13.14
C ARG A 45 21.24 -7.25 12.15
N ASP A 46 21.97 -7.94 11.30
CA ASP A 46 22.82 -7.37 10.25
C ASP A 46 22.07 -7.01 8.96
N LEU A 47 20.79 -7.39 8.88
CA LEU A 47 19.94 -7.01 7.75
C LEU A 47 19.29 -5.66 8.00
N PRO A 48 19.44 -4.68 7.10
CA PRO A 48 18.72 -3.42 7.20
C PRO A 48 17.25 -3.63 6.86
N VAL A 49 16.37 -2.97 7.63
CA VAL A 49 14.91 -3.06 7.50
C VAL A 49 14.26 -1.68 7.60
N GLY A 50 13.07 -1.55 7.04
CA GLY A 50 12.25 -0.34 7.16
C GLY A 50 11.27 -0.46 8.33
N GLU A 51 11.73 -0.30 9.58
CA GLU A 51 10.84 -0.29 10.75
C GLU A 51 10.14 1.06 10.91
N VAL A 52 8.86 1.04 11.27
CA VAL A 52 8.15 2.23 11.76
C VAL A 52 8.82 2.68 13.07
N PRO A 53 9.24 3.96 13.18
CA PRO A 53 10.09 4.42 14.30
C PRO A 53 9.32 4.59 15.62
N LEU A 54 8.36 3.68 15.90
CA LEU A 54 7.55 3.63 17.12
C LEU A 54 7.45 2.20 17.64
N SER A 55 7.60 2.04 18.94
CA SER A 55 7.31 0.77 19.62
C SER A 55 5.80 0.49 19.64
N ASN A 56 5.39 -0.74 19.97
CA ASN A 56 3.98 -1.08 20.14
C ASN A 56 3.30 -0.22 21.21
N ALA A 57 3.96 0.00 22.36
CA ALA A 57 3.42 0.88 23.40
C ALA A 57 3.22 2.34 22.93
N GLN A 58 4.10 2.83 22.07
CA GLN A 58 3.93 4.17 21.48
C GLN A 58 2.81 4.21 20.44
N LEU A 59 2.63 3.13 19.65
CA LEU A 59 1.50 3.00 18.72
C LEU A 59 0.16 2.87 19.48
N GLU A 60 0.12 2.10 20.56
CA GLU A 60 -1.04 2.01 21.45
C GLU A 60 -1.42 3.39 22.04
N ALA A 61 -0.43 4.11 22.54
CA ALA A 61 -0.65 5.48 23.07
C ALA A 61 -1.10 6.46 21.99
N LEU A 62 -0.57 6.36 20.77
CA LEU A 62 -0.93 7.21 19.64
C LEU A 62 -2.37 6.97 19.18
N THR A 63 -2.77 5.71 19.10
CA THR A 63 -4.05 5.28 18.49
C THR A 63 -5.18 5.14 19.49
N GLY A 64 -4.87 5.01 20.78
CA GLY A 64 -5.83 4.64 21.81
C GLY A 64 -6.22 3.16 21.79
N ALA A 65 -5.52 2.34 21.03
CA ALA A 65 -5.78 0.90 20.96
C ALA A 65 -5.55 0.21 22.30
N PRO A 66 -6.32 -0.85 22.63
CA PRO A 66 -6.03 -1.70 23.78
C PRO A 66 -4.63 -2.30 23.69
N ALA A 67 -3.97 -2.46 24.85
CA ALA A 67 -2.66 -3.07 24.93
C ALA A 67 -2.67 -4.51 24.42
N GLY A 68 -1.58 -4.90 23.75
CA GLY A 68 -1.38 -6.29 23.29
C GLY A 68 -2.00 -6.60 21.93
N TRP A 69 -2.48 -5.61 21.19
CA TRP A 69 -2.88 -5.83 19.80
C TRP A 69 -1.68 -6.21 18.91
N PRO A 70 -1.92 -7.02 17.84
CA PRO A 70 -0.88 -7.28 16.83
C PRO A 70 -0.33 -5.97 16.27
N ARG A 71 0.99 -5.93 16.03
CA ARG A 71 1.63 -4.73 15.46
C ARG A 71 1.00 -4.31 14.12
N THR A 72 0.65 -5.29 13.27
CA THR A 72 -0.05 -5.02 12.00
C THR A 72 -1.37 -4.28 12.22
N SER A 73 -2.14 -4.65 13.26
CA SER A 73 -3.41 -3.99 13.61
C SER A 73 -3.18 -2.56 14.14
N LEU A 74 -2.12 -2.34 14.92
CA LEU A 74 -1.76 -1.00 15.43
C LEU A 74 -1.38 -0.05 14.28
N LEU A 75 -0.59 -0.54 13.32
CA LEU A 75 -0.21 0.21 12.13
C LEU A 75 -1.44 0.53 11.26
N ALA A 76 -2.31 -0.47 11.05
CA ALA A 76 -3.57 -0.29 10.34
C ALA A 76 -4.44 0.78 11.00
N LEU A 77 -4.62 0.73 12.33
CA LEU A 77 -5.44 1.68 13.06
C LEU A 77 -4.90 3.11 12.94
N ALA A 78 -3.59 3.31 13.08
CA ALA A 78 -2.97 4.62 12.94
C ALA A 78 -3.22 5.24 11.55
N ALA A 79 -3.03 4.46 10.49
CA ALA A 79 -3.27 4.94 9.13
C ALA A 79 -4.78 5.14 8.83
N LEU A 80 -5.65 4.28 9.33
CA LEU A 80 -7.12 4.44 9.18
C LEU A 80 -7.64 5.70 9.88
N GLN A 81 -7.17 5.99 11.09
CA GLN A 81 -7.56 7.22 11.81
C GLN A 81 -7.20 8.48 11.03
N GLU A 82 -5.99 8.54 10.46
CA GLU A 82 -5.59 9.65 9.60
C GLU A 82 -6.42 9.73 8.33
N ALA A 83 -6.64 8.59 7.63
CA ALA A 83 -7.43 8.54 6.40
C ALA A 83 -8.86 9.05 6.61
N LEU A 84 -9.54 8.56 7.64
CA LEU A 84 -10.89 8.98 7.99
C LEU A 84 -10.95 10.47 8.38
N SER A 85 -10.00 10.91 9.20
CA SER A 85 -9.90 12.32 9.62
C SER A 85 -9.68 13.24 8.42
N SER A 86 -8.78 12.87 7.50
CA SER A 86 -8.49 13.66 6.29
C SER A 86 -9.69 13.74 5.33
N ALA A 87 -10.54 12.71 5.33
CA ALA A 87 -11.81 12.68 4.59
C ALA A 87 -12.97 13.35 5.33
N SER A 88 -12.76 13.87 6.55
CA SER A 88 -13.82 14.40 7.43
C SER A 88 -14.90 13.36 7.75
N ILE A 89 -14.54 12.09 7.84
CA ILE A 89 -15.41 11.00 8.30
C ILE A 89 -15.10 10.78 9.79
N LYS A 90 -16.09 10.96 10.64
CA LYS A 90 -15.92 10.83 12.10
C LYS A 90 -16.41 9.47 12.58
N PRO A 91 -15.63 8.77 13.42
CA PRO A 91 -16.12 7.63 14.17
C PRO A 91 -17.28 8.02 15.09
N GLU A 92 -18.28 7.15 15.27
CA GLU A 92 -19.32 7.35 16.30
C GLU A 92 -18.79 6.94 17.67
N GLY A 93 -18.69 7.89 18.58
CA GLY A 93 -18.67 7.64 20.03
C GLY A 93 -17.31 7.35 20.67
N ASP A 94 -17.18 7.86 21.90
CA ASP A 94 -16.04 7.64 22.82
C ASP A 94 -16.03 6.25 23.50
N THR A 95 -16.82 5.28 23.05
CA THR A 95 -16.94 3.99 23.72
C THR A 95 -16.61 2.84 22.77
N LEU A 96 -15.66 2.02 23.23
CA LEU A 96 -15.45 0.67 22.67
C LEU A 96 -16.78 -0.08 22.61
N PRO A 97 -17.22 -0.56 21.45
CA PRO A 97 -18.43 -1.37 21.40
C PRO A 97 -18.28 -2.61 22.27
N GLU A 98 -19.30 -2.96 23.07
CA GLU A 98 -19.38 -4.23 23.83
C GLU A 98 -19.24 -5.48 22.92
N ALA A 99 -19.15 -5.29 21.61
CA ALA A 99 -19.01 -6.29 20.57
C ALA A 99 -17.69 -7.10 20.62
N PHE A 100 -16.67 -6.67 21.37
CA PHE A 100 -15.45 -7.46 21.56
C PHE A 100 -15.66 -8.78 22.29
N ALA A 101 -16.84 -9.00 22.88
CA ALA A 101 -17.18 -10.25 23.58
C ALA A 101 -17.85 -11.29 22.68
N ARG A 102 -18.17 -11.00 21.43
CA ARG A 102 -18.90 -11.94 20.56
C ARG A 102 -18.27 -12.04 19.17
N THR A 103 -17.59 -13.16 18.95
CA THR A 103 -17.28 -13.69 17.62
C THR A 103 -18.58 -14.11 16.94
N GLY A 104 -19.03 -13.39 15.92
CA GLY A 104 -20.21 -13.78 15.13
C GLY A 104 -20.57 -12.68 14.14
N SER A 105 -20.70 -13.06 12.88
CA SER A 105 -21.20 -12.24 11.78
C SER A 105 -22.46 -11.46 12.19
N ARG A 106 -22.44 -10.14 12.11
CA ARG A 106 -23.66 -9.34 12.18
C ARG A 106 -24.18 -9.10 10.78
N SER A 107 -25.28 -9.76 10.47
CA SER A 107 -26.24 -9.34 9.47
C SER A 107 -27.37 -8.62 10.22
N ASP A 108 -27.41 -7.31 10.19
CA ASP A 108 -28.61 -6.57 10.63
C ASP A 108 -29.26 -5.93 9.42
N ALA A 109 -30.41 -6.48 9.08
CA ALA A 109 -31.32 -5.96 8.07
C ALA A 109 -32.27 -4.94 8.71
N GLU A 110 -31.75 -3.84 9.29
CA GLU A 110 -32.60 -2.74 9.74
C GLU A 110 -31.91 -1.41 9.46
N GLY A 111 -32.62 -0.58 8.72
CA GLY A 111 -32.18 0.70 8.18
C GLY A 111 -31.53 1.67 9.18
N ARG A 112 -30.25 1.48 9.50
CA ARG A 112 -29.46 2.43 10.25
C ARG A 112 -29.11 3.62 9.38
N VAL A 113 -29.47 4.81 9.84
CA VAL A 113 -28.85 6.06 9.38
C VAL A 113 -27.41 6.01 9.89
N LEU A 114 -26.46 5.89 8.99
CA LEU A 114 -25.04 5.78 9.34
C LEU A 114 -24.52 7.10 9.91
N PRO A 115 -23.64 7.04 10.90
CA PRO A 115 -23.12 8.20 11.65
C PRO A 115 -22.36 9.19 10.79
N SER A 116 -21.83 8.76 9.66
CA SER A 116 -20.96 9.55 8.78
C SER A 116 -21.69 10.49 7.83
N GLY A 117 -23.04 10.48 7.78
CA GLY A 117 -23.80 11.20 6.74
C GLY A 117 -23.57 10.65 5.32
N ILE A 118 -22.96 9.49 5.18
CA ILE A 118 -22.70 8.83 3.90
C ILE A 118 -23.85 7.85 3.62
N ALA A 119 -24.67 8.19 2.64
CA ALA A 119 -25.73 7.32 2.18
C ALA A 119 -25.12 6.02 1.58
N GLY A 120 -25.65 4.85 1.98
CA GLY A 120 -25.21 3.56 1.43
C GLY A 120 -24.05 2.88 2.15
N GLY A 121 -23.56 3.45 3.26
CA GLY A 121 -22.58 2.79 4.12
C GLY A 121 -21.12 2.97 3.72
N VAL A 122 -20.23 2.55 4.63
CA VAL A 122 -18.77 2.56 4.44
C VAL A 122 -18.22 1.15 4.58
N ALA A 123 -17.52 0.67 3.55
CA ALA A 123 -16.82 -0.61 3.60
C ALA A 123 -15.32 -0.43 3.85
N LEU A 124 -14.68 -1.43 4.47
CA LEU A 124 -13.23 -1.53 4.60
C LEU A 124 -12.70 -2.73 3.81
N VAL A 125 -11.70 -2.48 2.95
CA VAL A 125 -10.99 -3.55 2.22
C VAL A 125 -9.50 -3.41 2.53
N SER A 126 -8.93 -4.39 3.22
CA SER A 126 -7.55 -4.33 3.70
C SER A 126 -6.71 -5.50 3.18
N GLY A 127 -5.51 -5.19 2.71
CA GLY A 127 -4.51 -6.18 2.30
C GLY A 127 -3.54 -6.51 3.43
N THR A 128 -3.26 -7.79 3.66
CA THR A 128 -2.19 -8.26 4.55
C THR A 128 -1.74 -9.67 4.20
N THR A 129 -0.51 -10.06 4.55
CA THR A 129 -0.01 -11.43 4.39
C THR A 129 0.35 -12.10 5.71
N VAL A 130 0.76 -11.36 6.72
CA VAL A 130 1.20 -11.93 8.00
C VAL A 130 0.20 -11.74 9.15
N GLY A 131 -0.66 -10.73 9.10
CA GLY A 131 -1.64 -10.49 10.17
C GLY A 131 -0.98 -10.38 11.54
N GLY A 132 -1.41 -11.21 12.50
CA GLY A 132 -0.88 -11.26 13.87
C GLY A 132 0.31 -12.21 14.06
N MET A 133 1.20 -12.35 13.07
CA MET A 133 2.35 -13.24 13.13
C MET A 133 3.32 -12.87 14.28
N ASP A 134 3.48 -11.59 14.57
CA ASP A 134 4.28 -11.10 15.70
C ASP A 134 3.81 -11.58 17.06
N LEU A 135 2.50 -11.84 17.22
CA LEU A 135 1.94 -12.51 18.40
C LEU A 135 2.15 -14.03 18.34
N THR A 136 1.99 -14.62 17.15
CA THR A 136 2.19 -16.05 16.97
C THR A 136 3.59 -16.47 17.38
N GLU A 137 4.61 -15.74 16.97
CA GLU A 137 6.02 -16.00 17.32
C GLU A 137 6.27 -16.02 18.83
N LYS A 138 5.60 -15.12 19.56
CA LYS A 138 5.79 -14.96 21.01
C LYS A 138 4.99 -15.93 21.84
N THR A 139 3.86 -16.39 21.33
CA THR A 139 2.89 -17.13 22.15
C THR A 139 2.66 -18.58 21.72
N PHE A 140 3.23 -19.02 20.57
CA PHE A 140 3.11 -20.41 20.12
C PHE A 140 3.51 -21.41 21.24
N PRO A 141 2.73 -22.49 21.49
CA PRO A 141 1.60 -22.99 20.69
C PRO A 141 0.22 -22.43 21.07
N LEU A 142 0.14 -21.38 21.87
CA LEU A 142 -1.14 -20.75 22.22
C LEU A 142 -1.69 -20.01 21.00
N TYR A 143 -2.97 -20.22 20.71
CA TYR A 143 -3.65 -19.56 19.60
C TYR A 143 -4.78 -18.66 20.09
N SER A 144 -4.92 -17.51 19.48
CA SER A 144 -6.08 -16.63 19.62
C SER A 144 -6.53 -16.13 18.23
N PRO A 145 -7.76 -15.65 18.07
CA PRO A 145 -8.21 -15.06 16.80
C PRO A 145 -7.34 -13.88 16.31
N TRP A 146 -6.59 -13.23 17.19
CA TRP A 146 -5.70 -12.12 16.85
C TRP A 146 -4.45 -12.54 16.07
N HIS A 147 -4.14 -13.82 16.02
CA HIS A 147 -3.02 -14.37 15.24
C HIS A 147 -3.34 -14.48 13.76
N GLY A 148 -4.63 -14.51 13.39
CA GLY A 148 -5.06 -14.64 12.00
C GLY A 148 -4.86 -13.36 11.18
N CYS A 149 -4.76 -13.50 9.86
CA CYS A 149 -4.64 -12.36 8.95
C CYS A 149 -5.81 -11.37 9.08
N GLY A 150 -7.04 -11.86 9.33
CA GLY A 150 -8.21 -11.03 9.52
C GLY A 150 -8.10 -10.02 10.66
N ALA A 151 -7.32 -10.31 11.71
CA ALA A 151 -7.18 -9.43 12.86
C ALA A 151 -6.70 -8.03 12.52
N SER A 152 -5.86 -7.88 11.48
CA SER A 152 -5.38 -6.57 11.01
C SER A 152 -6.48 -5.68 10.42
N THR A 153 -7.60 -6.27 10.05
CA THR A 153 -8.79 -5.59 9.52
C THR A 153 -9.89 -5.49 10.56
N ASP A 154 -10.21 -6.62 11.21
CA ASP A 154 -11.37 -6.75 12.10
C ASP A 154 -11.20 -5.92 13.38
N LEU A 155 -10.00 -5.92 13.97
CA LEU A 155 -9.74 -5.16 15.19
C LEU A 155 -9.86 -3.64 14.97
N PRO A 156 -9.19 -3.03 13.98
CA PRO A 156 -9.38 -1.62 13.67
C PRO A 156 -10.80 -1.26 13.24
N ALA A 157 -11.44 -2.11 12.44
CA ALA A 157 -12.83 -1.88 12.01
C ALA A 157 -13.80 -1.83 13.17
N ALA A 158 -13.70 -2.81 14.09
CA ALA A 158 -14.52 -2.85 15.29
C ALA A 158 -14.24 -1.68 16.24
N PHE A 159 -12.97 -1.29 16.39
CA PHE A 159 -12.56 -0.17 17.24
C PHE A 159 -13.10 1.17 16.73
N LEU A 160 -13.02 1.39 15.42
CA LEU A 160 -13.48 2.64 14.80
C LEU A 160 -15.01 2.73 14.69
N GLY A 161 -15.71 1.61 14.56
CA GLY A 161 -17.16 1.54 14.54
C GLY A 161 -17.87 2.21 13.37
N VAL A 162 -17.12 2.58 12.30
CA VAL A 162 -17.66 3.31 11.13
C VAL A 162 -17.95 2.40 9.93
N PHE A 163 -17.51 1.16 9.95
CA PHE A 163 -17.62 0.25 8.82
C PHE A 163 -18.81 -0.70 8.97
N ASP A 164 -19.64 -0.78 7.93
CA ASP A 164 -20.74 -1.73 7.87
C ASP A 164 -20.28 -3.11 7.44
N TRP A 165 -19.19 -3.15 6.71
CA TRP A 165 -18.59 -4.38 6.22
C TRP A 165 -17.08 -4.22 6.09
N ALA A 166 -16.35 -5.27 6.41
CA ALA A 166 -14.91 -5.31 6.30
C ALA A 166 -14.45 -6.65 5.73
N THR A 167 -13.37 -6.63 4.95
CA THR A 167 -12.75 -7.85 4.44
C THR A 167 -11.24 -7.71 4.32
N THR A 168 -10.56 -8.86 4.41
CA THR A 168 -9.13 -8.97 4.23
C THR A 168 -8.81 -9.68 2.93
N LEU A 169 -7.86 -9.14 2.16
CA LEU A 169 -7.32 -9.74 0.94
C LEU A 169 -5.85 -10.12 1.15
N SER A 170 -5.44 -11.24 0.54
CA SER A 170 -4.04 -11.66 0.53
C SER A 170 -3.66 -12.17 -0.85
N THR A 171 -2.88 -11.39 -1.57
CA THR A 171 -2.32 -11.68 -2.89
C THR A 171 -0.83 -11.30 -2.93
N ALA A 172 -0.10 -11.72 -1.91
CA ALA A 172 1.31 -11.38 -1.71
C ALA A 172 1.55 -9.84 -1.77
N CYS A 173 2.59 -9.37 -2.46
CA CYS A 173 2.97 -7.97 -2.49
C CYS A 173 1.98 -7.05 -3.23
N SER A 174 1.01 -7.60 -3.97
CA SER A 174 -0.06 -6.85 -4.64
C SER A 174 -1.35 -6.71 -3.81
N SER A 175 -1.39 -7.20 -2.55
CA SER A 175 -2.61 -7.26 -1.74
C SER A 175 -3.32 -5.91 -1.61
N ALA A 176 -2.61 -4.85 -1.24
CA ALA A 176 -3.20 -3.52 -1.10
C ALA A 176 -3.62 -2.91 -2.45
N ALA A 177 -2.88 -3.17 -3.53
CA ALA A 177 -3.30 -2.74 -4.86
C ALA A 177 -4.61 -3.45 -5.28
N ASN A 178 -4.74 -4.74 -4.99
CA ASN A 178 -5.97 -5.49 -5.21
C ASN A 178 -7.11 -5.05 -4.29
N ALA A 179 -6.82 -4.55 -3.09
CA ALA A 179 -7.82 -3.92 -2.23
C ALA A 179 -8.45 -2.68 -2.90
N PHE A 180 -7.65 -1.83 -3.57
CA PHE A 180 -8.17 -0.71 -4.36
C PHE A 180 -9.00 -1.16 -5.55
N ILE A 181 -8.56 -2.21 -6.26
CA ILE A 181 -9.30 -2.78 -7.39
C ILE A 181 -10.65 -3.33 -6.93
N PHE A 182 -10.66 -4.02 -5.81
CA PHE A 182 -11.89 -4.56 -5.22
C PHE A 182 -12.83 -3.43 -4.76
N ALA A 183 -12.30 -2.41 -4.08
CA ALA A 183 -13.04 -1.22 -3.67
C ALA A 183 -13.66 -0.50 -4.88
N ALA A 184 -12.90 -0.34 -5.97
CA ALA A 184 -13.40 0.25 -7.19
C ALA A 184 -14.57 -0.54 -7.79
N ASN A 185 -14.55 -1.86 -7.70
CA ASN A 185 -15.64 -2.72 -8.16
C ASN A 185 -16.88 -2.60 -7.25
N LEU A 186 -16.73 -2.50 -5.92
CA LEU A 186 -17.82 -2.24 -4.99
C LEU A 186 -18.51 -0.90 -5.27
N LEU A 187 -17.73 0.16 -5.50
CA LEU A 187 -18.26 1.47 -5.87
C LEU A 187 -18.99 1.43 -7.22
N ARG A 188 -18.41 0.76 -8.24
CA ARG A 188 -19.02 0.63 -9.57
C ARG A 188 -20.29 -0.21 -9.58
N SER A 189 -20.40 -1.20 -8.70
CA SER A 189 -21.62 -2.01 -8.57
C SER A 189 -22.75 -1.27 -7.85
N GLY A 190 -22.47 -0.10 -7.27
CA GLY A 190 -23.44 0.66 -6.48
C GLY A 190 -23.76 0.05 -5.11
N GLN A 191 -22.99 -0.95 -4.67
CA GLN A 191 -23.18 -1.55 -3.35
C GLN A 191 -22.78 -0.60 -2.22
N TYR A 192 -21.76 0.23 -2.48
CA TYR A 192 -21.28 1.26 -1.57
C TYR A 192 -21.04 2.56 -2.34
N SER A 193 -21.18 3.69 -1.66
CA SER A 193 -20.78 5.00 -2.18
C SER A 193 -19.43 5.47 -1.63
N CYS A 194 -18.97 4.82 -0.56
CA CYS A 194 -17.69 5.05 0.09
C CYS A 194 -17.02 3.73 0.49
N VAL A 195 -15.76 3.56 0.16
CA VAL A 195 -14.93 2.40 0.54
C VAL A 195 -13.57 2.89 0.99
N VAL A 196 -13.16 2.50 2.19
CA VAL A 196 -11.78 2.68 2.65
C VAL A 196 -10.98 1.46 2.23
N ALA A 197 -9.93 1.66 1.48
CA ALA A 197 -9.11 0.56 0.96
C ALA A 197 -7.62 0.83 1.19
N GLY A 198 -6.85 -0.23 1.34
CA GLY A 198 -5.40 -0.15 1.53
C GLY A 198 -4.83 -1.46 2.05
N GLY A 199 -3.81 -1.36 2.90
CA GLY A 199 -3.21 -2.53 3.53
C GLY A 199 -2.27 -2.17 4.66
N SER A 200 -1.96 -3.16 5.45
CA SER A 200 -1.03 -3.08 6.57
C SER A 200 -0.19 -4.35 6.67
N GLU A 201 1.06 -4.17 7.03
CA GLU A 201 1.99 -5.27 7.25
C GLU A 201 2.97 -4.89 8.35
N SER A 202 3.27 -5.82 9.25
CA SER A 202 4.34 -5.66 10.23
C SER A 202 5.53 -6.55 9.90
N LEU A 203 6.70 -6.14 10.33
CA LEU A 203 7.86 -7.01 10.38
C LEU A 203 7.65 -8.09 11.45
N SER A 204 8.12 -9.29 11.16
CA SER A 204 8.18 -10.41 12.08
C SER A 204 9.45 -11.23 11.81
N ASP A 205 9.92 -11.96 12.80
CA ASP A 205 11.10 -12.83 12.64
C ASP A 205 10.81 -13.95 11.62
N TYR A 206 9.58 -14.50 11.64
CA TYR A 206 9.12 -15.45 10.62
C TYR A 206 9.24 -14.89 9.21
N HIS A 207 8.76 -13.64 9.01
CA HIS A 207 8.79 -12.98 7.71
C HIS A 207 10.23 -12.75 7.23
N LEU A 208 11.09 -12.22 8.12
CA LEU A 208 12.48 -11.94 7.81
C LEU A 208 13.26 -13.23 7.50
N ASN A 209 13.08 -14.29 8.29
CA ASN A 209 13.70 -15.59 8.04
C ASN A 209 13.18 -16.26 6.76
N GLY A 210 11.88 -16.13 6.47
CA GLY A 210 11.29 -16.63 5.24
C GLY A 210 11.95 -16.02 4.00
N PHE A 211 12.07 -14.71 3.93
CA PHE A 211 12.72 -14.02 2.81
C PHE A 211 14.24 -14.26 2.79
N ASN A 212 14.89 -14.36 3.94
CA ASN A 212 16.29 -14.71 4.02
C ASN A 212 16.56 -16.13 3.46
N SER A 213 15.68 -17.08 3.69
CA SER A 213 15.80 -18.45 3.17
C SER A 213 15.68 -18.50 1.64
N LEU A 214 15.00 -17.54 1.03
CA LEU A 214 14.90 -17.38 -0.42
C LEU A 214 16.15 -16.69 -1.02
N MET A 215 17.09 -16.23 -0.19
CA MET A 215 18.33 -15.54 -0.60
C MET A 215 18.07 -14.29 -1.47
N ILE A 216 17.04 -13.53 -1.15
CA ILE A 216 16.63 -12.32 -1.88
C ILE A 216 16.74 -11.04 -1.06
N LEU A 217 17.29 -11.13 0.18
CA LEU A 217 17.55 -9.97 1.01
C LEU A 217 18.96 -9.42 0.74
N ASP A 218 19.06 -8.09 0.63
CA ASP A 218 20.34 -7.39 0.55
C ASP A 218 20.82 -7.02 1.96
N ARG A 219 22.12 -7.16 2.21
CA ARG A 219 22.77 -6.72 3.45
C ARG A 219 23.11 -5.23 3.45
N GLU A 220 23.01 -4.61 2.28
CA GLU A 220 23.14 -3.18 2.08
C GLU A 220 21.76 -2.57 1.78
N PRO A 221 21.59 -1.25 1.85
CA PRO A 221 20.37 -0.61 1.38
C PRO A 221 20.06 -0.98 -0.06
N CYS A 222 18.82 -1.41 -0.32
CA CYS A 222 18.40 -1.85 -1.65
C CYS A 222 18.55 -0.73 -2.68
N ARG A 223 18.95 -1.12 -3.90
CA ARG A 223 19.29 -0.22 -5.00
C ARG A 223 18.60 -0.66 -6.30
N PRO A 224 17.30 -0.43 -6.40
CA PRO A 224 16.54 -0.83 -7.58
C PRO A 224 17.16 -0.29 -8.87
N PHE A 225 17.18 -1.15 -9.89
CA PHE A 225 17.70 -0.90 -11.23
C PHE A 225 19.22 -0.72 -11.36
N ASP A 226 19.94 -0.66 -10.24
CA ASP A 226 21.42 -0.57 -10.25
C ASP A 226 22.05 -1.90 -10.65
N ALA A 227 23.17 -1.86 -11.39
CA ALA A 227 23.89 -3.05 -11.82
C ALA A 227 24.43 -3.89 -10.63
N THR A 228 24.64 -3.27 -9.47
CA THR A 228 25.16 -3.93 -8.27
C THR A 228 24.05 -4.38 -7.31
N ARG A 229 22.76 -4.28 -7.70
CA ARG A 229 21.63 -4.71 -6.87
C ARG A 229 21.75 -6.19 -6.53
N ALA A 230 21.47 -6.54 -5.29
CA ALA A 230 21.61 -7.91 -4.79
C ALA A 230 20.35 -8.44 -4.09
N GLY A 231 19.34 -7.60 -3.89
CA GLY A 231 18.10 -7.98 -3.19
C GLY A 231 17.32 -6.81 -2.67
N LEU A 232 16.30 -7.12 -1.89
CA LEU A 232 15.44 -6.16 -1.23
C LEU A 232 15.77 -6.03 0.26
N ASN A 233 15.29 -4.97 0.90
CA ASN A 233 15.17 -4.88 2.36
C ASN A 233 13.69 -4.98 2.71
N LEU A 234 13.33 -5.76 3.73
CA LEU A 234 11.95 -5.78 4.22
C LEU A 234 11.60 -4.50 4.96
N GLY A 235 10.33 -4.15 4.95
CA GLY A 235 9.79 -3.03 5.70
C GLY A 235 8.41 -3.34 6.27
N GLU A 236 7.91 -2.44 7.08
CA GLU A 236 6.57 -2.46 7.64
C GLU A 236 5.86 -1.12 7.47
N GLY A 237 4.55 -1.13 7.58
CA GLY A 237 3.75 0.06 7.51
C GLY A 237 2.30 -0.22 7.14
N ALA A 238 1.55 0.85 6.98
CA ALA A 238 0.17 0.81 6.55
C ALA A 238 -0.18 2.09 5.78
N ALA A 239 -1.05 1.96 4.78
CA ALA A 239 -1.72 3.11 4.22
C ALA A 239 -3.13 2.75 3.77
N TYR A 240 -4.03 3.71 3.94
CA TYR A 240 -5.43 3.59 3.50
C TYR A 240 -5.87 4.85 2.78
N LEU A 241 -6.63 4.68 1.72
CA LEU A 241 -7.28 5.74 0.97
C LEU A 241 -8.79 5.62 1.13
N VAL A 242 -9.46 6.76 1.23
CA VAL A 242 -10.93 6.84 1.17
C VAL A 242 -11.33 7.06 -0.28
N LEU A 243 -12.01 6.08 -0.86
CA LEU A 243 -12.51 6.09 -2.22
C LEU A 243 -14.02 6.32 -2.19
N GLU A 244 -14.49 7.24 -3.03
CA GLU A 244 -15.91 7.53 -3.16
C GLU A 244 -16.30 7.66 -4.62
N THR A 245 -17.61 7.48 -4.90
CA THR A 245 -18.15 7.96 -6.17
C THR A 245 -18.05 9.49 -6.17
N GLU A 246 -17.77 10.09 -7.33
CA GLU A 246 -17.62 11.55 -7.40
C GLU A 246 -18.91 12.28 -6.98
N SER A 247 -20.06 11.72 -7.32
CA SER A 247 -21.36 12.27 -6.92
C SER A 247 -21.55 12.30 -5.40
N ALA A 248 -21.18 11.21 -4.71
CA ALA A 248 -21.25 11.14 -3.25
C ALA A 248 -20.28 12.10 -2.57
N ALA A 249 -19.03 12.14 -3.04
CA ALA A 249 -18.01 13.06 -2.52
C ALA A 249 -18.45 14.53 -2.65
N ARG A 250 -18.97 14.91 -3.83
CA ARG A 250 -19.48 16.27 -4.07
C ARG A 250 -20.73 16.59 -3.24
N ALA A 251 -21.65 15.64 -3.10
CA ALA A 251 -22.88 15.82 -2.32
C ALA A 251 -22.60 16.15 -0.85
N ARG A 252 -21.54 15.56 -0.25
CA ARG A 252 -21.13 15.87 1.12
C ARG A 252 -20.07 16.99 1.24
N GLY A 253 -19.69 17.62 0.13
CA GLY A 253 -18.70 18.71 0.11
C GLY A 253 -17.27 18.24 0.41
N ALA A 254 -16.93 16.97 0.12
CA ALA A 254 -15.59 16.43 0.36
C ALA A 254 -14.54 17.12 -0.52
N ARG A 255 -13.35 17.33 0.05
CA ARG A 255 -12.17 17.68 -0.74
C ARG A 255 -11.74 16.46 -1.54
N ILE A 256 -11.65 16.58 -2.84
CA ILE A 256 -11.13 15.52 -3.71
C ILE A 256 -9.62 15.73 -3.88
N LEU A 257 -8.85 14.70 -3.57
CA LEU A 257 -7.39 14.69 -3.70
C LEU A 257 -6.93 14.26 -5.09
N ALA A 258 -7.56 13.22 -5.64
CA ALA A 258 -7.22 12.66 -6.94
C ALA A 258 -8.37 11.78 -7.45
N VAL A 259 -8.19 11.24 -8.65
CA VAL A 259 -9.07 10.25 -9.27
C VAL A 259 -8.31 8.93 -9.44
N LEU A 260 -8.91 7.81 -9.01
CA LEU A 260 -8.47 6.48 -9.43
C LEU A 260 -9.07 6.21 -10.81
N SER A 261 -8.32 6.56 -11.86
CA SER A 261 -8.82 6.59 -13.23
C SER A 261 -8.73 5.26 -13.94
N GLY A 262 -7.78 4.41 -13.54
CA GLY A 262 -7.59 3.09 -14.14
C GLY A 262 -6.92 2.11 -13.20
N TRP A 263 -7.11 0.85 -13.50
CA TRP A 263 -6.45 -0.25 -12.79
C TRP A 263 -6.40 -1.51 -13.67
N GLY A 264 -5.43 -2.34 -13.41
CA GLY A 264 -5.27 -3.64 -14.04
C GLY A 264 -4.73 -4.65 -13.05
N ASN A 265 -5.14 -5.91 -13.22
CA ASN A 265 -4.57 -7.06 -12.53
C ASN A 265 -4.42 -8.20 -13.54
N ALA A 266 -3.27 -8.84 -13.54
CA ALA A 266 -2.97 -9.96 -14.39
C ALA A 266 -2.14 -10.99 -13.63
N CYS A 267 -2.14 -12.23 -14.13
CA CYS A 267 -1.26 -13.26 -13.61
C CYS A 267 -0.18 -13.56 -14.63
N ASP A 268 1.10 -13.47 -14.21
CA ASP A 268 2.24 -13.83 -15.05
C ASP A 268 2.31 -15.33 -15.32
N ALA A 269 1.82 -16.16 -14.39
CA ALA A 269 1.76 -17.63 -14.47
C ALA A 269 3.11 -18.28 -14.84
N PHE A 270 4.23 -17.65 -14.53
CA PHE A 270 5.56 -18.10 -14.91
C PHE A 270 6.22 -18.95 -13.83
N HIS A 271 6.35 -18.43 -12.61
CA HIS A 271 7.00 -19.11 -11.49
C HIS A 271 6.44 -18.63 -10.14
N GLN A 272 6.66 -19.39 -9.06
CA GLN A 272 6.14 -19.06 -7.72
C GLN A 272 6.73 -17.76 -7.16
N THR A 273 8.00 -17.47 -7.44
CA THR A 273 8.73 -16.33 -6.85
C THR A 273 9.51 -15.50 -7.86
N ALA A 274 9.49 -15.85 -9.14
CA ALA A 274 10.17 -15.13 -10.19
C ALA A 274 9.18 -14.63 -11.25
N SER A 275 9.44 -13.45 -11.80
CA SER A 275 8.69 -12.88 -12.92
C SER A 275 9.28 -13.35 -14.26
N SER A 276 8.45 -13.40 -15.30
CA SER A 276 8.88 -13.73 -16.66
C SER A 276 9.90 -12.70 -17.19
N GLU A 277 10.82 -13.16 -18.02
CA GLU A 277 11.90 -12.29 -18.55
C GLU A 277 11.39 -11.11 -19.35
N ASN A 278 10.27 -11.29 -20.06
CA ASN A 278 9.63 -10.23 -20.86
C ASN A 278 8.62 -9.37 -20.07
N GLY A 279 8.43 -9.63 -18.77
CA GLY A 279 7.51 -8.90 -17.90
C GLY A 279 6.04 -9.02 -18.33
N GLU A 280 5.58 -10.21 -18.71
CA GLU A 280 4.23 -10.38 -19.28
C GLU A 280 3.12 -9.94 -18.34
N GLY A 281 3.12 -10.39 -17.08
CA GLY A 281 2.12 -10.01 -16.10
C GLY A 281 2.09 -8.50 -15.83
N ALA A 282 3.27 -7.92 -15.63
CA ALA A 282 3.45 -6.48 -15.44
C ALA A 282 2.94 -5.68 -16.65
N TYR A 283 3.30 -6.10 -17.86
CA TYR A 283 2.81 -5.48 -19.10
C TYR A 283 1.28 -5.52 -19.20
N LEU A 284 0.68 -6.69 -18.97
CA LEU A 284 -0.77 -6.86 -19.02
C LEU A 284 -1.50 -5.98 -17.99
N ALA A 285 -0.98 -5.93 -16.75
CA ALA A 285 -1.56 -5.11 -15.68
C ALA A 285 -1.51 -3.62 -16.04
N MET A 286 -0.35 -3.11 -16.47
CA MET A 286 -0.19 -1.70 -16.90
C MET A 286 -1.07 -1.37 -18.10
N ASN A 287 -1.12 -2.23 -19.11
CA ASN A 287 -1.92 -2.02 -20.32
C ASN A 287 -3.43 -2.00 -20.00
N GLN A 288 -3.90 -2.86 -19.09
CA GLN A 288 -5.28 -2.83 -18.60
C GLN A 288 -5.60 -1.52 -17.87
N ALA A 289 -4.67 -1.02 -17.02
CA ALA A 289 -4.85 0.23 -16.31
C ALA A 289 -4.99 1.42 -17.27
N LEU A 290 -4.12 1.52 -18.27
CA LEU A 290 -4.15 2.54 -19.32
C LEU A 290 -5.44 2.46 -20.15
N THR A 291 -5.80 1.26 -20.61
CA THR A 291 -7.01 1.01 -21.40
C THR A 291 -8.27 1.42 -20.63
N ARG A 292 -8.34 1.07 -19.34
CA ARG A 292 -9.49 1.43 -18.49
C ARG A 292 -9.59 2.92 -18.24
N ALA A 293 -8.46 3.61 -18.15
CA ALA A 293 -8.41 5.06 -18.03
C ALA A 293 -8.70 5.78 -19.35
N GLY A 294 -8.62 5.08 -20.49
CA GLY A 294 -8.72 5.68 -21.81
C GLY A 294 -7.53 6.60 -22.13
N LEU A 295 -6.35 6.29 -21.59
CA LEU A 295 -5.14 7.10 -21.75
C LEU A 295 -4.12 6.37 -22.61
N ALA A 296 -3.45 7.14 -23.48
CA ALA A 296 -2.25 6.67 -24.17
C ALA A 296 -1.03 6.73 -23.24
N PRO A 297 0.00 5.89 -23.47
CA PRO A 297 1.21 5.85 -22.62
C PRO A 297 1.87 7.22 -22.44
N GLU A 298 1.88 8.06 -23.46
CA GLU A 298 2.51 9.39 -23.47
C GLU A 298 1.86 10.38 -22.49
N ALA A 299 0.66 10.08 -22.00
CA ALA A 299 -0.03 10.89 -20.99
C ALA A 299 0.53 10.69 -19.58
N ILE A 300 1.30 9.61 -19.34
CA ILE A 300 1.84 9.28 -18.03
C ILE A 300 3.04 10.18 -17.72
N GLY A 301 2.93 10.96 -16.65
CA GLY A 301 3.98 11.88 -16.20
C GLY A 301 4.99 11.26 -15.25
N TYR A 302 4.66 10.13 -14.62
CA TYR A 302 5.53 9.42 -13.67
C TYR A 302 5.05 7.98 -13.47
N VAL A 303 6.00 7.07 -13.26
CA VAL A 303 5.74 5.70 -12.81
C VAL A 303 6.42 5.48 -11.46
N ASN A 304 5.63 5.15 -10.43
CA ASN A 304 6.15 4.55 -9.21
C ASN A 304 6.26 3.05 -9.46
N ALA A 305 7.47 2.59 -9.66
CA ALA A 305 7.76 1.22 -10.02
C ALA A 305 7.68 0.28 -8.80
N HIS A 306 7.38 -0.97 -9.05
CA HIS A 306 7.52 -2.01 -8.02
C HIS A 306 8.96 -2.11 -7.54
N GLY A 307 9.95 -2.14 -8.43
CA GLY A 307 11.37 -1.89 -8.20
C GLY A 307 11.91 -2.35 -6.84
N THR A 308 12.08 -3.67 -6.66
CA THR A 308 12.47 -4.25 -5.37
C THR A 308 13.96 -4.22 -5.10
N GLY A 309 14.78 -4.03 -6.12
CA GLY A 309 16.23 -4.22 -6.04
C GLY A 309 16.66 -5.68 -6.25
N THR A 310 15.72 -6.59 -6.54
CA THR A 310 16.09 -7.96 -6.91
C THR A 310 16.43 -8.04 -8.40
N PRO A 311 17.45 -8.81 -8.80
CA PRO A 311 17.89 -8.90 -10.19
C PRO A 311 16.75 -9.27 -11.17
N ASN A 312 15.92 -10.25 -10.81
CA ASN A 312 14.84 -10.73 -11.66
C ASN A 312 13.70 -9.72 -11.82
N ASN A 313 13.17 -9.20 -10.71
CA ASN A 313 12.03 -8.26 -10.77
C ASN A 313 12.37 -7.01 -11.57
N ASP A 314 13.51 -6.40 -11.29
CA ASP A 314 13.84 -5.10 -11.89
C ASP A 314 14.11 -5.20 -13.40
N ALA A 315 14.71 -6.30 -13.85
CA ALA A 315 14.88 -6.59 -15.28
C ALA A 315 13.53 -6.87 -15.97
N SER A 316 12.68 -7.68 -15.36
CA SER A 316 11.34 -8.01 -15.85
C SER A 316 10.44 -6.77 -15.95
N GLU A 317 10.37 -5.94 -14.90
CA GLU A 317 9.61 -4.69 -14.91
C GLU A 317 10.15 -3.71 -15.95
N SER A 318 11.47 -3.62 -16.09
CA SER A 318 12.12 -2.79 -17.12
C SER A 318 11.73 -3.24 -18.54
N ALA A 319 11.66 -4.54 -18.79
CA ALA A 319 11.16 -5.08 -20.06
C ALA A 319 9.69 -4.69 -20.30
N ALA A 320 8.84 -4.83 -19.29
CA ALA A 320 7.43 -4.46 -19.39
C ALA A 320 7.24 -2.95 -19.64
N LEU A 321 8.01 -2.10 -18.96
CA LEU A 321 8.00 -0.63 -19.16
C LEU A 321 8.40 -0.27 -20.59
N ARG A 322 9.46 -0.87 -21.14
CA ARG A 322 9.85 -0.65 -22.54
C ARG A 322 8.77 -1.12 -23.53
N ARG A 323 8.05 -2.19 -23.24
CA ARG A 323 6.92 -2.67 -24.06
C ARG A 323 5.74 -1.70 -24.06
N ILE A 324 5.48 -1.00 -22.96
CA ILE A 324 4.39 -0.01 -22.84
C ILE A 324 4.79 1.34 -23.47
N PHE A 325 5.97 1.83 -23.14
CA PHE A 325 6.38 3.22 -23.44
C PHE A 325 7.36 3.34 -24.60
N GLY A 326 7.92 2.24 -25.11
CA GLY A 326 8.96 2.27 -26.14
C GLY A 326 10.23 2.96 -25.63
N GLU A 327 10.81 3.81 -26.48
CA GLU A 327 12.03 4.58 -26.15
C GLU A 327 11.74 5.84 -25.30
N ALA A 328 10.50 6.30 -25.27
CA ALA A 328 10.09 7.54 -24.58
C ALA A 328 9.52 7.22 -23.18
N LEU A 329 10.33 6.62 -22.31
CA LEU A 329 9.94 6.34 -20.94
C LEU A 329 9.63 7.62 -20.16
N PRO A 330 8.51 7.70 -19.42
CA PRO A 330 8.32 8.75 -18.43
C PRO A 330 9.37 8.62 -17.30
N PRO A 331 9.52 9.65 -16.44
CA PRO A 331 10.28 9.48 -15.20
C PRO A 331 9.78 8.25 -14.41
N VAL A 332 10.71 7.40 -13.98
CA VAL A 332 10.42 6.18 -13.20
C VAL A 332 11.32 6.17 -11.97
N SER A 333 10.77 5.88 -10.80
CA SER A 333 11.58 5.53 -9.62
C SER A 333 10.85 4.54 -8.73
N SER A 334 11.59 3.84 -7.88
CA SER A 334 11.05 3.02 -6.79
C SER A 334 11.22 3.74 -5.47
N THR A 335 10.18 3.72 -4.65
CA THR A 335 10.22 4.28 -3.30
C THR A 335 10.58 3.26 -2.22
N LYS A 336 10.86 2.01 -2.60
CA LYS A 336 11.29 0.96 -1.65
C LYS A 336 12.61 1.23 -0.93
N PRO A 337 13.60 1.94 -1.51
CA PRO A 337 14.76 2.35 -0.74
C PRO A 337 14.47 3.30 0.42
N PHE A 338 13.29 3.93 0.44
CA PHE A 338 12.84 4.79 1.55
C PHE A 338 12.20 4.00 2.68
N THR A 339 11.40 2.98 2.38
CA THR A 339 10.52 2.30 3.33
C THR A 339 10.88 0.85 3.60
N GLY A 340 11.79 0.27 2.81
CA GLY A 340 11.85 -1.17 2.63
C GLY A 340 10.65 -1.67 1.81
N HIS A 341 10.65 -2.94 1.48
CA HIS A 341 9.51 -3.60 0.84
C HIS A 341 8.49 -4.01 1.92
N THR A 342 7.42 -3.26 2.02
CA THR A 342 6.35 -3.47 3.02
C THR A 342 5.34 -4.55 2.60
N THR A 343 5.76 -5.43 1.71
CA THR A 343 5.03 -6.58 1.17
C THR A 343 3.58 -6.28 0.83
N SER A 344 2.60 -6.79 1.58
CA SER A 344 1.18 -6.58 1.28
C SER A 344 0.73 -5.11 1.32
N ALA A 345 1.35 -4.27 2.16
CA ALA A 345 1.05 -2.84 2.28
C ALA A 345 1.73 -1.98 1.21
N SER A 346 2.63 -2.56 0.40
CA SER A 346 3.46 -1.84 -0.58
C SER A 346 2.62 -0.98 -1.51
N GLY A 347 1.63 -1.60 -2.17
CA GLY A 347 0.79 -0.89 -3.13
C GLY A 347 -0.01 0.27 -2.54
N SER A 348 -0.35 0.25 -1.25
CA SER A 348 -1.08 1.36 -0.62
C SER A 348 -0.16 2.48 -0.15
N ILE A 349 1.02 2.16 0.40
CA ILE A 349 2.02 3.16 0.78
C ILE A 349 2.52 3.90 -0.48
N GLU A 350 2.81 3.16 -1.54
CA GLU A 350 3.23 3.71 -2.82
C GLU A 350 2.12 4.52 -3.50
N ALA A 351 0.84 4.11 -3.38
CA ALA A 351 -0.30 4.91 -3.79
C ALA A 351 -0.39 6.24 -3.02
N ALA A 352 -0.16 6.24 -1.70
CA ALA A 352 -0.09 7.48 -0.92
C ALA A 352 1.05 8.39 -1.40
N PHE A 353 2.20 7.83 -1.77
CA PHE A 353 3.31 8.61 -2.34
C PHE A 353 3.00 9.16 -3.73
N CYS A 354 2.26 8.42 -4.55
CA CYS A 354 1.75 8.93 -5.83
C CYS A 354 0.79 10.11 -5.63
N LEU A 355 -0.08 10.05 -4.62
CA LEU A 355 -0.97 11.17 -4.26
C LEU A 355 -0.18 12.38 -3.76
N LEU A 356 0.86 12.18 -2.95
CA LEU A 356 1.78 13.24 -2.53
C LEU A 356 2.42 13.92 -3.75
N ALA A 357 2.96 13.14 -4.67
CA ALA A 357 3.57 13.64 -5.89
C ALA A 357 2.58 14.46 -6.74
N LEU A 358 1.34 13.98 -6.91
CA LEU A 358 0.28 14.69 -7.63
C LEU A 358 -0.12 16.01 -6.95
N GLN A 359 -0.27 15.99 -5.62
CA GLN A 359 -0.77 17.14 -4.87
C GLN A 359 0.30 18.24 -4.68
N GLU A 360 1.54 17.84 -4.55
CA GLU A 360 2.63 18.73 -4.17
C GLU A 360 3.64 18.99 -5.29
N GLY A 361 3.48 18.34 -6.45
CA GLY A 361 4.25 18.62 -7.66
C GLY A 361 5.73 18.26 -7.55
N PHE A 362 6.05 17.05 -7.13
CA PHE A 362 7.44 16.56 -7.07
C PHE A 362 7.56 15.12 -7.56
N LEU A 363 8.76 14.72 -7.94
CA LEU A 363 9.11 13.33 -8.26
C LEU A 363 10.01 12.79 -7.15
N PRO A 364 9.66 11.67 -6.47
CA PRO A 364 10.58 11.01 -5.55
C PRO A 364 11.86 10.58 -6.27
N PRO A 365 13.06 10.87 -5.72
CA PRO A 365 14.30 10.42 -6.33
C PRO A 365 14.49 8.91 -6.18
N GLN A 366 15.18 8.28 -7.14
CA GLN A 366 15.71 6.95 -6.95
C GLN A 366 16.92 7.01 -6.04
N LEU A 367 16.82 6.43 -4.85
CA LEU A 367 17.97 6.32 -3.95
C LEU A 367 18.90 5.16 -4.35
N HIS A 368 20.18 5.29 -4.01
CA HIS A 368 21.22 4.27 -4.13
C HIS A 368 21.48 3.78 -5.57
N TYR A 369 21.07 4.53 -6.60
CA TYR A 369 21.39 4.23 -7.99
C TYR A 369 22.68 4.93 -8.41
N HIS A 370 23.69 4.13 -8.80
CA HIS A 370 25.04 4.61 -9.15
C HIS A 370 25.54 4.04 -10.47
N THR A 371 25.26 2.78 -10.74
CA THR A 371 25.80 2.04 -11.88
C THR A 371 24.67 1.55 -12.79
N PRO A 372 24.60 2.04 -14.04
CA PRO A 372 23.59 1.56 -15.00
C PRO A 372 23.72 0.08 -15.32
N ASP A 373 22.57 -0.60 -15.38
CA ASP A 373 22.47 -1.97 -15.87
C ASP A 373 21.76 -1.94 -17.24
N PRO A 374 22.38 -2.47 -18.32
CA PRO A 374 21.75 -2.51 -19.65
C PRO A 374 20.40 -3.25 -19.70
N ALA A 375 20.18 -4.21 -18.79
CA ALA A 375 18.90 -4.93 -18.68
C ALA A 375 17.79 -4.06 -18.06
N CYS A 376 18.15 -3.03 -17.30
CA CYS A 376 17.22 -2.18 -16.57
C CYS A 376 17.00 -0.81 -17.22
N ILE A 377 15.93 -0.14 -16.81
CA ILE A 377 15.68 1.28 -17.14
C ILE A 377 16.64 2.15 -16.34
N VAL A 378 16.82 3.39 -16.78
CA VAL A 378 17.53 4.42 -16.01
C VAL A 378 16.50 5.20 -15.18
N PRO A 379 16.49 5.08 -13.85
CA PRO A 379 15.50 5.74 -13.01
C PRO A 379 15.77 7.25 -12.87
N CYS A 380 14.73 8.01 -12.53
CA CYS A 380 14.84 9.46 -12.33
C CYS A 380 15.51 9.80 -10.97
N GLN A 381 16.18 10.96 -10.94
CA GLN A 381 16.88 11.45 -9.74
C GLN A 381 16.01 12.42 -8.90
N GLY A 382 14.70 12.45 -9.17
CA GLY A 382 13.78 13.37 -8.53
C GLY A 382 13.69 14.72 -9.21
N ALA A 383 12.61 15.45 -8.93
CA ALA A 383 12.40 16.81 -9.39
C ALA A 383 11.37 17.51 -8.51
N GLU A 384 11.45 18.83 -8.43
CA GLU A 384 10.48 19.72 -7.77
C GLU A 384 9.77 20.60 -8.80
N GLY A 385 8.56 21.09 -8.45
CA GLY A 385 7.79 22.00 -9.31
C GLY A 385 7.24 21.34 -10.57
N VAL A 386 7.00 20.03 -10.54
CA VAL A 386 6.53 19.26 -11.70
C VAL A 386 5.00 19.26 -11.74
N ALA A 387 4.43 19.63 -12.90
CA ALA A 387 3.00 19.52 -13.13
C ALA A 387 2.62 18.07 -13.53
N LEU A 388 2.28 17.23 -12.57
CA LEU A 388 1.86 15.86 -12.80
C LEU A 388 0.36 15.79 -13.05
N ARG A 389 -0.05 15.06 -14.08
CA ARG A 389 -1.47 14.79 -14.38
C ARG A 389 -1.86 13.34 -14.15
N HIS A 390 -1.00 12.41 -14.54
CA HIS A 390 -1.27 10.98 -14.48
C HIS A 390 -0.04 10.24 -13.95
N ILE A 391 -0.23 9.39 -12.96
CA ILE A 391 0.82 8.55 -12.36
C ILE A 391 0.38 7.11 -12.41
N LEU A 392 1.27 6.24 -12.86
CA LEU A 392 1.13 4.79 -12.79
C LEU A 392 1.86 4.27 -11.56
N CYS A 393 1.22 3.40 -10.77
CA CYS A 393 1.76 2.79 -9.56
C CYS A 393 1.69 1.27 -9.69
N ASN A 394 2.83 0.60 -9.64
CA ASN A 394 2.96 -0.83 -9.86
C ASN A 394 3.16 -1.60 -8.56
N ALA A 395 2.48 -2.72 -8.40
CA ALA A 395 2.64 -3.65 -7.30
C ALA A 395 2.58 -5.09 -7.82
N PHE A 396 3.74 -5.76 -7.85
CA PHE A 396 3.88 -7.11 -8.40
C PHE A 396 4.15 -8.11 -7.28
N GLY A 397 3.38 -9.19 -7.25
CA GLY A 397 3.39 -10.15 -6.16
C GLY A 397 3.95 -11.51 -6.55
N PHE A 398 4.57 -12.18 -5.61
CA PHE A 398 4.90 -13.60 -5.76
C PHE A 398 3.67 -14.40 -6.18
N GLY A 399 3.88 -15.45 -6.98
CA GLY A 399 2.81 -16.15 -7.66
C GLY A 399 2.39 -15.50 -8.98
N GLY A 400 3.03 -14.36 -9.35
CA GLY A 400 2.76 -13.63 -10.59
C GLY A 400 1.49 -12.81 -10.56
N ASN A 401 0.96 -12.46 -9.37
CA ASN A 401 -0.19 -11.57 -9.26
C ASN A 401 0.27 -10.12 -9.37
N ASP A 402 0.19 -9.56 -10.57
CA ASP A 402 0.67 -8.24 -10.92
C ASP A 402 -0.48 -7.26 -11.01
N SER A 403 -0.34 -6.14 -10.31
CA SER A 403 -1.35 -5.08 -10.29
C SER A 403 -0.74 -3.73 -10.64
N SER A 404 -1.51 -2.91 -11.34
CA SER A 404 -1.14 -1.54 -11.68
C SER A 404 -2.33 -0.61 -11.45
N LEU A 405 -2.09 0.52 -10.79
CA LEU A 405 -3.08 1.55 -10.47
C LEU A 405 -2.73 2.84 -11.20
N LEU A 406 -3.73 3.54 -11.70
CA LEU A 406 -3.54 4.81 -12.38
C LEU A 406 -4.28 5.92 -11.65
N PHE A 407 -3.51 6.85 -11.11
CA PHE A 407 -4.01 8.04 -10.42
C PHE A 407 -3.92 9.27 -11.32
N SER A 408 -4.97 10.09 -11.29
CA SER A 408 -5.03 11.32 -12.08
C SER A 408 -5.34 12.52 -11.19
N ALA A 409 -4.77 13.66 -11.52
CA ALA A 409 -5.21 14.95 -11.01
C ALA A 409 -6.66 15.23 -11.45
N LEU A 410 -7.34 16.16 -10.77
CA LEU A 410 -8.73 16.57 -11.08
C LEU A 410 -8.81 17.32 -12.41
#